data_a481afc6f100a6730c97e97ad6a9deef
#
_entry.id   a481afc6f100a6730c97e97ad6a9deef
#
_cell.length_a   1.000
_cell.length_b   1.000
_cell.length_c   1.000
_cell.angle_alpha   90.00
_cell.angle_beta   90.00
_cell.angle_gamma   90.00
#
_symmetry.space_group_name_H-M   'P 1'
#
loop_
_entity.id
_entity.type
_entity.pdbx_description
1 polymer ?
#
loop_
_entity_poly.entity_id
_entity_poly.type
_entity_poly.pdbx_seq_one_letter_code
_entity_poly.pdbx_strand_id
1 'polypeptide(L)'
;IVDSFLKENFIIRKEEKKKEKIDFNKLDYQSNHYDVSVKEEIIAFDKDFIFEIQVRTMNQHAWANSAHILYYKQDIELPDEMKHRIYRLLSLYELADEEFTKVNDYLKGKKDDLIYNLLRRLEGKLYKYAETDFDREISINNLTILLSFFTENEKNEINENIELFIINNDAKIQHIFNDNRSRYAEIPLLTQPEIFIIWYGLEKYPFSITDNWDSFFDEDELEIVQNLWC
;
A
#
# COMPACT_ATOMS: atom_id res chain seq x y z
N ILE A 1 11.62 -8.74 -0.68
CA ILE A 1 11.26 -9.15 0.70
C ILE A 1 11.74 -10.57 0.96
N VAL A 2 11.35 -11.60 0.18
CA VAL A 2 11.75 -13.00 0.42
C VAL A 2 13.27 -13.19 0.27
N ASP A 3 13.87 -12.64 -0.77
CA ASP A 3 15.33 -12.69 -1.00
C ASP A 3 16.12 -12.09 0.16
N SER A 4 15.68 -10.94 0.69
CA SER A 4 16.34 -10.30 1.84
C SER A 4 16.23 -11.18 3.08
N PHE A 5 15.03 -11.72 3.36
CA PHE A 5 14.80 -12.62 4.47
C PHE A 5 15.69 -13.89 4.40
N LEU A 6 15.78 -14.49 3.21
CA LEU A 6 16.62 -15.68 3.04
C LEU A 6 18.11 -15.39 3.29
N LYS A 7 18.62 -14.26 2.75
CA LYS A 7 20.02 -13.84 2.95
C LYS A 7 20.34 -13.46 4.39
N GLU A 8 19.36 -12.91 5.11
CA GLU A 8 19.52 -12.58 6.53
C GLU A 8 19.56 -13.81 7.43
N ASN A 9 18.78 -14.84 7.14
CA ASN A 9 18.56 -15.97 8.04
C ASN A 9 19.33 -17.25 7.66
N PHE A 10 19.78 -17.37 6.40
CA PHE A 10 20.44 -18.57 5.89
C PHE A 10 21.74 -18.24 5.17
N ILE A 11 22.61 -19.25 5.05
CA ILE A 11 23.78 -19.22 4.15
C ILE A 11 23.32 -19.78 2.82
N ILE A 12 23.27 -18.94 1.78
CA ILE A 12 22.89 -19.36 0.42
C ILE A 12 24.08 -20.10 -0.20
N ARG A 13 23.90 -21.39 -0.49
CA ARG A 13 24.92 -22.25 -1.15
C ARG A 13 24.76 -22.23 -2.66
N LYS A 14 23.52 -22.22 -3.13
CA LYS A 14 23.18 -22.15 -4.55
C LYS A 14 21.86 -21.38 -4.71
N GLU A 15 21.77 -20.58 -5.74
CA GLU A 15 20.57 -19.87 -6.14
C GLU A 15 20.27 -20.17 -7.61
N GLU A 16 19.11 -20.77 -7.87
CA GLU A 16 18.58 -20.95 -9.23
C GLU A 16 17.35 -20.09 -9.39
N LYS A 17 17.52 -18.93 -10.04
CA LYS A 17 16.40 -18.15 -10.58
C LYS A 17 16.08 -18.70 -11.96
N LYS A 18 15.00 -19.45 -12.07
CA LYS A 18 14.58 -19.94 -13.37
C LYS A 18 14.17 -18.76 -14.22
N LYS A 19 14.81 -18.64 -15.41
CA LYS A 19 14.78 -17.49 -16.30
C LYS A 19 13.40 -17.26 -16.88
N GLU A 20 13.11 -15.97 -17.19
CA GLU A 20 11.93 -15.40 -17.85
C GLU A 20 11.60 -15.95 -19.24
N LYS A 21 12.30 -16.96 -19.74
CA LYS A 21 12.00 -17.58 -21.02
C LYS A 21 11.37 -18.95 -20.80
N ILE A 22 10.06 -18.98 -21.04
CA ILE A 22 9.29 -20.22 -21.15
C ILE A 22 9.88 -21.05 -22.30
N ASP A 23 10.41 -22.20 -21.98
CA ASP A 23 10.65 -23.22 -23.00
C ASP A 23 9.30 -23.91 -23.23
N PHE A 24 8.63 -23.56 -24.33
CA PHE A 24 7.34 -24.15 -24.72
C PHE A 24 7.35 -25.67 -24.88
N ASN A 25 8.52 -26.27 -24.87
CA ASN A 25 8.68 -27.74 -24.86
C ASN A 25 8.75 -28.35 -23.47
N LYS A 26 8.77 -27.50 -22.42
CA LYS A 26 8.77 -27.97 -21.01
C LYS A 26 7.57 -27.34 -20.29
N LEU A 27 6.69 -28.20 -19.80
CA LEU A 27 5.55 -27.82 -18.94
C LEU A 27 6.01 -27.36 -17.54
N ASP A 28 7.12 -26.63 -17.48
CA ASP A 28 7.77 -26.22 -16.25
C ASP A 28 7.33 -24.79 -15.87
N TYR A 29 6.49 -24.69 -14.87
CA TYR A 29 6.21 -23.41 -14.21
C TYR A 29 7.37 -23.03 -13.28
N GLN A 30 7.88 -21.83 -13.46
CA GLN A 30 9.16 -21.42 -12.87
C GLN A 30 9.02 -21.10 -11.38
N SER A 31 9.85 -21.72 -10.55
CA SER A 31 10.03 -21.37 -9.14
C SER A 31 11.49 -20.97 -8.88
N ASN A 32 11.72 -20.11 -7.89
CA ASN A 32 13.09 -19.84 -7.43
C ASN A 32 13.50 -20.90 -6.42
N HIS A 33 14.64 -21.52 -6.64
CA HIS A 33 15.19 -22.57 -5.79
C HIS A 33 16.46 -22.05 -5.10
N TYR A 34 16.56 -22.26 -3.80
CA TYR A 34 17.70 -21.88 -2.98
C TYR A 34 18.18 -23.10 -2.20
N ASP A 35 19.38 -23.57 -2.47
CA ASP A 35 20.06 -24.52 -1.59
C ASP A 35 20.69 -23.71 -0.45
N VAL A 36 20.26 -23.97 0.76
CA VAL A 36 20.66 -23.19 1.93
C VAL A 36 21.16 -24.07 3.06
N SER A 37 22.03 -23.51 3.90
CA SER A 37 22.40 -24.08 5.19
C SER A 37 22.10 -23.10 6.33
N VAL A 38 21.89 -23.61 7.54
CA VAL A 38 21.61 -22.81 8.74
C VAL A 38 22.88 -22.06 9.17
N LYS A 39 22.75 -20.81 9.63
CA LYS A 39 23.84 -20.06 10.26
C LYS A 39 24.20 -20.70 11.61
N GLU A 40 25.49 -20.72 11.97
CA GLU A 40 26.03 -21.39 13.15
C GLU A 40 25.39 -20.97 14.49
N GLU A 41 24.84 -19.77 14.54
CA GLU A 41 24.30 -19.16 15.76
C GLU A 41 22.94 -19.73 16.18
N ILE A 42 22.27 -20.49 15.33
CA ILE A 42 20.85 -20.80 15.53
C ILE A 42 20.62 -22.17 16.16
N ILE A 43 21.42 -23.23 15.89
CA ILE A 43 21.23 -24.57 16.47
C ILE A 43 22.50 -25.41 16.32
N ALA A 44 22.69 -26.43 17.19
CA ALA A 44 23.67 -27.51 17.06
C ALA A 44 23.33 -28.47 15.90
N PHE A 45 23.18 -27.93 14.70
CA PHE A 45 23.00 -28.70 13.48
C PHE A 45 24.37 -28.96 12.81
N ASP A 46 24.43 -30.07 12.08
CA ASP A 46 25.59 -30.34 11.25
C ASP A 46 25.75 -29.26 10.21
N LYS A 47 26.92 -28.58 10.18
CA LYS A 47 27.24 -27.44 9.30
C LYS A 47 27.11 -27.79 7.82
N ASP A 48 27.16 -29.08 7.49
CA ASP A 48 27.09 -29.58 6.12
C ASP A 48 25.66 -29.94 5.69
N PHE A 49 24.65 -29.73 6.57
CA PHE A 49 23.27 -29.98 6.21
C PHE A 49 22.76 -28.88 5.26
N ILE A 50 22.54 -29.28 4.01
CA ILE A 50 21.97 -28.40 2.95
C ILE A 50 20.56 -28.88 2.68
N PHE A 51 19.62 -27.91 2.60
CA PHE A 51 18.24 -28.18 2.20
C PHE A 51 17.78 -27.14 1.17
N GLU A 52 16.79 -27.51 0.35
CA GLU A 52 16.24 -26.67 -0.69
C GLU A 52 15.02 -25.91 -0.16
N ILE A 53 15.02 -24.58 -0.37
CA ILE A 53 13.84 -23.72 -0.20
C ILE A 53 13.35 -23.34 -1.58
N GLN A 54 12.10 -23.68 -1.87
CA GLN A 54 11.42 -23.32 -3.10
C GLN A 54 10.48 -22.15 -2.84
N VAL A 55 10.71 -21.04 -3.53
CA VAL A 55 9.85 -19.84 -3.46
C VAL A 55 8.95 -19.80 -4.69
N ARG A 56 7.64 -19.82 -4.44
CA ARG A 56 6.60 -19.90 -5.46
C ARG A 56 5.47 -18.94 -5.15
N THR A 57 4.77 -18.46 -6.19
CA THR A 57 3.44 -17.87 -6.01
C THR A 57 2.41 -18.95 -5.71
N MET A 58 1.21 -18.53 -5.29
CA MET A 58 0.08 -19.48 -5.10
C MET A 58 -0.29 -20.15 -6.41
N ASN A 59 -0.28 -19.43 -7.51
CA ASN A 59 -0.58 -19.96 -8.84
C ASN A 59 0.49 -20.97 -9.28
N GLN A 60 1.77 -20.66 -9.05
CA GLN A 60 2.88 -21.58 -9.29
C GLN A 60 2.74 -22.87 -8.49
N HIS A 61 2.34 -22.77 -7.25
CA HIS A 61 2.13 -23.94 -6.39
C HIS A 61 0.94 -24.78 -6.87
N ALA A 62 -0.18 -24.14 -7.19
CA ALA A 62 -1.37 -24.84 -7.72
C ALA A 62 -1.08 -25.54 -9.04
N TRP A 63 -0.35 -24.89 -9.95
CA TRP A 63 0.10 -25.50 -11.21
C TRP A 63 0.99 -26.72 -10.93
N ALA A 64 2.05 -26.58 -10.11
CA ALA A 64 3.00 -27.66 -9.86
C ALA A 64 2.28 -28.91 -9.31
N ASN A 65 1.34 -28.75 -8.40
CA ASN A 65 0.53 -29.84 -7.87
C ASN A 65 -0.36 -30.47 -8.94
N SER A 66 -1.03 -29.66 -9.76
CA SER A 66 -1.90 -30.15 -10.84
C SER A 66 -1.11 -30.86 -11.92
N ALA A 67 -0.01 -30.27 -12.39
CA ALA A 67 0.86 -30.84 -13.42
C ALA A 67 1.46 -32.19 -12.95
N HIS A 68 1.84 -32.31 -11.68
CA HIS A 68 2.36 -33.55 -11.12
C HIS A 68 1.32 -34.69 -11.18
N ILE A 69 0.04 -34.37 -10.94
CA ILE A 69 -1.05 -35.35 -10.99
C ILE A 69 -1.44 -35.66 -12.44
N LEU A 70 -1.57 -34.64 -13.27
CA LEU A 70 -2.14 -34.76 -14.62
C LEU A 70 -1.13 -35.23 -15.66
N TYR A 71 0.14 -34.96 -15.47
CA TYR A 71 1.17 -35.18 -16.49
C TYR A 71 2.30 -36.12 -16.03
N TYR A 72 2.92 -35.87 -14.85
CA TYR A 72 4.12 -36.62 -14.46
C TYR A 72 3.84 -37.98 -13.86
N LYS A 73 2.69 -38.22 -13.24
CA LYS A 73 2.31 -39.49 -12.62
C LYS A 73 1.51 -40.45 -13.53
N GLN A 74 1.28 -40.06 -14.77
CA GLN A 74 0.50 -40.87 -15.67
C GLN A 74 1.44 -41.75 -16.52
N ASP A 75 1.18 -43.05 -16.53
CA ASP A 75 1.85 -44.00 -17.43
C ASP A 75 1.27 -43.98 -18.87
N ILE A 76 0.38 -42.97 -19.13
CA ILE A 76 -0.33 -42.81 -20.39
C ILE A 76 0.21 -41.60 -21.11
N GLU A 77 0.64 -41.76 -22.37
CA GLU A 77 1.00 -40.63 -23.22
C GLU A 77 -0.26 -39.84 -23.60
N LEU A 78 -0.26 -38.54 -23.26
CA LEU A 78 -1.40 -37.66 -23.56
C LEU A 78 -1.45 -37.32 -25.05
N PRO A 79 -2.65 -37.38 -25.68
CA PRO A 79 -2.88 -36.84 -26.98
C PRO A 79 -2.53 -35.34 -27.07
N ASP A 80 -2.12 -34.88 -28.27
CA ASP A 80 -1.72 -33.49 -28.48
C ASP A 80 -2.82 -32.48 -28.07
N GLU A 81 -4.08 -32.82 -28.34
CA GLU A 81 -5.21 -31.98 -27.87
C GLU A 81 -5.20 -31.76 -26.37
N MET A 82 -4.91 -32.79 -25.57
CA MET A 82 -4.85 -32.69 -24.12
C MET A 82 -3.60 -31.92 -23.66
N LYS A 83 -2.46 -32.11 -24.33
CA LYS A 83 -1.26 -31.29 -24.11
C LYS A 83 -1.57 -29.80 -24.34
N HIS A 84 -2.26 -29.46 -25.43
CA HIS A 84 -2.70 -28.08 -25.69
C HIS A 84 -3.60 -27.50 -24.57
N ARG A 85 -4.50 -28.28 -24.00
CA ARG A 85 -5.34 -27.85 -22.87
C ARG A 85 -4.50 -27.54 -21.63
N ILE A 86 -3.49 -28.36 -21.35
CA ILE A 86 -2.55 -28.15 -20.24
C ILE A 86 -1.74 -26.86 -20.45
N TYR A 87 -1.24 -26.60 -21.65
CA TYR A 87 -0.55 -25.34 -21.98
C TYR A 87 -1.44 -24.10 -21.79
N ARG A 88 -2.71 -24.18 -22.15
CA ARG A 88 -3.66 -23.08 -21.90
C ARG A 88 -3.85 -22.81 -20.40
N LEU A 89 -3.94 -23.88 -19.60
CA LEU A 89 -4.03 -23.74 -18.15
C LEU A 89 -2.76 -23.09 -17.57
N LEU A 90 -1.58 -23.51 -18.02
CA LEU A 90 -0.32 -22.87 -17.65
C LEU A 90 -0.34 -21.36 -17.93
N SER A 91 -0.70 -20.99 -19.17
CA SER A 91 -0.77 -19.59 -19.58
C SER A 91 -1.79 -18.77 -18.78
N LEU A 92 -2.90 -19.38 -18.33
CA LEU A 92 -3.86 -18.71 -17.45
C LEU A 92 -3.28 -18.43 -16.05
N TYR A 93 -2.52 -19.34 -15.47
CA TYR A 93 -1.85 -19.13 -14.20
C TYR A 93 -0.78 -18.04 -14.29
N GLU A 94 -0.01 -18.04 -15.39
CA GLU A 94 0.99 -17.01 -15.67
C GLU A 94 0.34 -15.63 -15.81
N LEU A 95 -0.72 -15.54 -16.60
CA LEU A 95 -1.49 -14.30 -16.77
C LEU A 95 -2.03 -13.80 -15.43
N ALA A 96 -2.56 -14.68 -14.59
CA ALA A 96 -3.04 -14.31 -13.27
C ALA A 96 -1.93 -13.72 -12.39
N ASP A 97 -0.73 -14.30 -12.38
CA ASP A 97 0.41 -13.76 -11.63
C ASP A 97 0.86 -12.39 -12.16
N GLU A 98 0.86 -12.20 -13.49
CA GLU A 98 1.16 -10.91 -14.09
C GLU A 98 0.14 -9.83 -13.69
N GLU A 99 -1.16 -10.14 -13.76
CA GLU A 99 -2.21 -9.20 -13.39
C GLU A 99 -2.17 -8.86 -11.89
N PHE A 100 -1.96 -9.83 -11.00
CA PHE A 100 -1.76 -9.55 -9.58
C PHE A 100 -0.53 -8.68 -9.32
N THR A 101 0.54 -8.87 -10.08
CA THR A 101 1.74 -8.03 -9.98
C THR A 101 1.43 -6.59 -10.38
N LYS A 102 0.74 -6.37 -11.51
CA LYS A 102 0.34 -5.03 -11.97
C LYS A 102 -0.54 -4.30 -10.94
N VAL A 103 -1.54 -5.01 -10.39
CA VAL A 103 -2.41 -4.45 -9.33
C VAL A 103 -1.59 -4.10 -8.09
N ASN A 104 -0.68 -4.97 -7.66
CA ASN A 104 0.16 -4.71 -6.49
C ASN A 104 1.12 -3.53 -6.71
N ASP A 105 1.69 -3.39 -7.90
CA ASP A 105 2.59 -2.29 -8.23
C ASP A 105 1.82 -0.95 -8.33
N TYR A 106 0.60 -0.97 -8.86
CA TYR A 106 -0.30 0.19 -8.81
C TYR A 106 -0.60 0.59 -7.36
N LEU A 107 -0.95 -0.37 -6.50
CA LEU A 107 -1.24 -0.11 -5.08
C LEU A 107 -0.01 0.40 -4.32
N LYS A 108 1.19 -0.09 -4.64
CA LYS A 108 2.44 0.43 -4.05
C LYS A 108 2.67 1.89 -4.46
N GLY A 109 2.54 2.20 -5.75
CA GLY A 109 2.65 3.58 -6.24
C GLY A 109 1.66 4.54 -5.54
N LYS A 110 0.44 4.06 -5.26
CA LYS A 110 -0.54 4.84 -4.48
C LYS A 110 -0.17 5.01 -3.00
N LYS A 111 0.49 4.01 -2.40
CA LYS A 111 0.97 4.13 -0.99
C LYS A 111 2.07 5.18 -0.83
N ASP A 112 2.84 5.44 -1.87
CA ASP A 112 3.90 6.46 -1.88
C ASP A 112 3.39 7.85 -2.29
N ASP A 113 2.13 7.95 -2.73
CA ASP A 113 1.46 9.20 -3.05
C ASP A 113 1.18 10.01 -1.77
N LEU A 114 1.60 11.28 -1.77
CA LEU A 114 1.48 12.18 -0.63
C LEU A 114 0.02 12.28 -0.11
N ILE A 115 -0.95 12.40 -1.02
CA ILE A 115 -2.37 12.56 -0.70
C ILE A 115 -2.88 11.33 0.04
N TYR A 116 -2.62 10.11 -0.50
CA TYR A 116 -3.05 8.87 0.14
C TYR A 116 -2.36 8.62 1.47
N ASN A 117 -1.08 9.04 1.60
CA ASN A 117 -0.35 8.96 2.86
C ASN A 117 -0.96 9.87 3.92
N LEU A 118 -1.20 11.14 3.59
CA LEU A 118 -1.83 12.10 4.48
C LEU A 118 -3.22 11.62 4.88
N LEU A 119 -4.06 11.26 3.91
CA LEU A 119 -5.41 10.79 4.18
C LEU A 119 -5.42 9.64 5.19
N ARG A 120 -4.60 8.61 4.98
CA ARG A 120 -4.52 7.46 5.88
C ARG A 120 -4.08 7.82 7.31
N ARG A 121 -3.18 8.79 7.45
CA ARG A 121 -2.69 9.26 8.76
C ARG A 121 -3.75 10.10 9.47
N LEU A 122 -4.46 10.94 8.73
CA LEU A 122 -5.46 11.86 9.27
C LEU A 122 -6.81 11.18 9.55
N GLU A 123 -7.17 10.13 8.82
CA GLU A 123 -8.37 9.31 9.02
C GLU A 123 -8.51 8.83 10.48
N GLY A 124 -7.44 8.22 11.03
CA GLY A 124 -7.42 7.78 12.41
C GLY A 124 -7.50 8.93 13.44
N LYS A 125 -7.01 10.11 13.07
CA LYS A 125 -7.11 11.32 13.92
C LYS A 125 -8.53 11.87 13.88
N LEU A 126 -9.14 11.97 12.71
CA LEU A 126 -10.53 12.41 12.60
C LEU A 126 -11.45 11.52 13.43
N TYR A 127 -11.33 10.19 13.29
CA TYR A 127 -12.15 9.26 14.07
C TYR A 127 -12.01 9.46 15.58
N LYS A 128 -10.78 9.75 16.06
CA LYS A 128 -10.52 10.02 17.47
C LYS A 128 -11.34 11.22 18.01
N TYR A 129 -11.46 12.30 17.23
CA TYR A 129 -12.07 13.56 17.69
C TYR A 129 -13.55 13.69 17.30
N ALA A 130 -13.89 13.35 16.06
CA ALA A 130 -15.23 13.53 15.50
C ALA A 130 -16.16 12.33 15.73
N GLU A 131 -15.61 11.12 15.91
CA GLU A 131 -16.37 9.84 16.01
C GLU A 131 -17.36 9.66 14.85
N THR A 132 -16.97 10.05 13.64
CA THR A 132 -17.81 9.99 12.44
C THR A 132 -17.03 9.39 11.28
N ASP A 133 -17.79 8.82 10.34
CA ASP A 133 -17.26 8.42 9.03
C ASP A 133 -17.16 9.66 8.12
N PHE A 134 -16.34 9.56 7.08
CA PHE A 134 -16.14 10.62 6.09
C PHE A 134 -16.20 10.08 4.67
N ASP A 135 -16.45 10.96 3.70
CA ASP A 135 -16.40 10.60 2.29
C ASP A 135 -14.96 10.64 1.77
N ARG A 136 -14.44 9.45 1.45
CA ARG A 136 -13.05 9.29 1.02
C ARG A 136 -12.75 9.93 -0.34
N GLU A 137 -13.70 9.94 -1.28
CA GLU A 137 -13.51 10.55 -2.59
C GLU A 137 -13.48 12.07 -2.48
N ILE A 138 -14.38 12.63 -1.69
CA ILE A 138 -14.41 14.08 -1.40
C ILE A 138 -13.09 14.49 -0.74
N SER A 139 -12.62 13.79 0.27
CA SER A 139 -11.36 14.09 0.96
C SER A 139 -10.14 13.99 0.05
N ILE A 140 -10.07 13.01 -0.85
CA ILE A 140 -8.99 12.92 -1.84
C ILE A 140 -8.99 14.15 -2.76
N ASN A 141 -10.16 14.57 -3.23
CA ASN A 141 -10.30 15.74 -4.08
C ASN A 141 -9.89 17.02 -3.33
N ASN A 142 -10.43 17.21 -2.12
CA ASN A 142 -10.13 18.38 -1.30
C ASN A 142 -8.64 18.45 -0.91
N LEU A 143 -8.02 17.34 -0.51
CA LEU A 143 -6.59 17.29 -0.24
C LEU A 143 -5.75 17.60 -1.49
N THR A 144 -6.19 17.15 -2.68
CA THR A 144 -5.52 17.47 -3.94
C THR A 144 -5.54 18.97 -4.20
N ILE A 145 -6.68 19.60 -4.00
CA ILE A 145 -6.87 21.06 -4.16
C ILE A 145 -6.05 21.80 -3.10
N LEU A 146 -6.23 21.49 -1.82
CA LEU A 146 -5.52 22.14 -0.71
C LEU A 146 -4.00 22.04 -0.84
N LEU A 147 -3.47 20.89 -1.22
CA LEU A 147 -2.03 20.74 -1.41
C LEU A 147 -1.52 21.53 -2.62
N SER A 148 -2.37 21.92 -3.58
CA SER A 148 -1.97 22.81 -4.68
C SER A 148 -1.73 24.25 -4.22
N PHE A 149 -2.23 24.66 -3.05
CA PHE A 149 -2.01 25.99 -2.47
C PHE A 149 -0.58 26.16 -1.91
N PHE A 150 0.12 25.05 -1.68
CA PHE A 150 1.42 25.04 -1.05
C PHE A 150 2.55 24.78 -2.05
N THR A 151 3.69 25.39 -1.82
CA THR A 151 4.95 25.06 -2.51
C THR A 151 5.43 23.66 -2.14
N GLU A 152 6.35 23.07 -2.93
CA GLU A 152 6.88 21.73 -2.63
C GLU A 152 7.58 21.65 -1.27
N ASN A 153 8.24 22.72 -0.83
CA ASN A 153 8.86 22.76 0.49
C ASN A 153 7.81 22.75 1.62
N GLU A 154 6.74 23.54 1.46
CA GLU A 154 5.64 23.58 2.43
C GLU A 154 4.90 22.24 2.50
N LYS A 155 4.69 21.54 1.35
CA LYS A 155 4.12 20.19 1.32
C LYS A 155 4.96 19.18 2.09
N ASN A 156 6.28 19.25 1.95
CA ASN A 156 7.19 18.40 2.72
C ASN A 156 7.10 18.70 4.22
N GLU A 157 7.08 19.97 4.62
CA GLU A 157 6.92 20.36 6.02
C GLU A 157 5.57 19.93 6.58
N ILE A 158 4.48 20.05 5.83
CA ILE A 158 3.15 19.52 6.22
C ILE A 158 3.27 18.01 6.46
N ASN A 159 3.84 17.28 5.52
CA ASN A 159 3.95 15.82 5.61
C ASN A 159 4.76 15.37 6.83
N GLU A 160 5.82 16.08 7.18
CA GLU A 160 6.68 15.75 8.31
C GLU A 160 6.06 16.14 9.66
N ASN A 161 5.38 17.29 9.73
CA ASN A 161 5.01 17.92 11.00
C ASN A 161 3.53 17.84 11.38
N ILE A 162 2.64 17.42 10.47
CA ILE A 162 1.18 17.44 10.73
C ILE A 162 0.78 16.62 11.96
N GLU A 163 1.40 15.46 12.18
CA GLU A 163 1.07 14.65 13.36
C GLU A 163 1.53 15.31 14.66
N LEU A 164 2.71 15.91 14.65
CA LEU A 164 3.21 16.64 15.81
C LEU A 164 2.35 17.86 16.12
N PHE A 165 1.90 18.57 15.07
CA PHE A 165 0.95 19.67 15.20
C PHE A 165 -0.36 19.23 15.87
N ILE A 166 -0.95 18.11 15.42
CA ILE A 166 -2.18 17.58 16.01
C ILE A 166 -1.95 17.19 17.49
N ILE A 167 -0.81 16.57 17.80
CA ILE A 167 -0.48 16.18 19.18
C ILE A 167 -0.30 17.41 20.08
N ASN A 168 0.41 18.42 19.60
CA ASN A 168 0.66 19.65 20.38
C ASN A 168 -0.63 20.47 20.62
N ASN A 169 -1.62 20.32 19.75
CA ASN A 169 -2.90 21.03 19.82
C ASN A 169 -4.06 20.12 20.28
N ASP A 170 -3.78 18.93 20.85
CA ASP A 170 -4.77 17.90 21.18
C ASP A 170 -5.95 18.47 21.98
N ALA A 171 -5.69 19.22 23.04
CA ALA A 171 -6.74 19.78 23.91
C ALA A 171 -7.62 20.82 23.18
N LYS A 172 -7.02 21.67 22.34
CA LYS A 172 -7.74 22.65 21.52
C LYS A 172 -8.64 21.97 20.50
N ILE A 173 -8.09 20.99 19.77
CA ILE A 173 -8.81 20.21 18.78
C ILE A 173 -9.98 19.48 19.44
N GLN A 174 -9.74 18.81 20.55
CA GLN A 174 -10.79 18.11 21.30
C GLN A 174 -11.93 19.05 21.73
N HIS A 175 -11.60 20.26 22.17
CA HIS A 175 -12.58 21.27 22.57
C HIS A 175 -13.41 21.73 21.36
N ILE A 176 -12.77 22.05 20.20
CA ILE A 176 -13.46 22.44 18.98
C ILE A 176 -14.46 21.36 18.54
N PHE A 177 -14.05 20.11 18.48
CA PHE A 177 -14.93 19.02 18.07
C PHE A 177 -16.10 18.79 19.02
N ASN A 178 -15.85 18.85 20.34
CA ASN A 178 -16.89 18.66 21.34
C ASN A 178 -17.95 19.76 21.28
N ASP A 179 -17.53 21.02 21.16
CA ASP A 179 -18.43 22.16 21.15
C ASP A 179 -19.27 22.25 19.86
N ASN A 180 -18.77 21.71 18.77
CA ASN A 180 -19.42 21.79 17.47
C ASN A 180 -20.02 20.46 16.98
N ARG A 181 -20.09 19.43 17.83
CA ARG A 181 -20.61 18.11 17.45
C ARG A 181 -22.05 18.17 16.88
N SER A 182 -22.91 19.05 17.42
CA SER A 182 -24.26 19.25 16.92
C SER A 182 -24.35 20.02 15.59
N ARG A 183 -23.26 20.63 15.17
CA ARG A 183 -23.18 21.50 13.99
C ARG A 183 -22.46 20.86 12.80
N TYR A 184 -22.20 19.56 12.81
CA TYR A 184 -21.51 18.88 11.71
C TYR A 184 -22.25 19.00 10.36
N ALA A 185 -23.58 19.11 10.38
CA ALA A 185 -24.35 19.35 9.16
C ALA A 185 -24.19 20.79 8.62
N GLU A 186 -23.84 21.75 9.50
CA GLU A 186 -23.63 23.16 9.14
C GLU A 186 -22.15 23.43 8.78
N ILE A 187 -21.23 22.63 9.32
CA ILE A 187 -19.78 22.74 9.12
C ILE A 187 -19.24 21.39 8.63
N PRO A 188 -19.47 21.03 7.37
CA PRO A 188 -19.08 19.71 6.84
C PRO A 188 -17.59 19.42 6.94
N LEU A 189 -16.72 20.43 6.87
CA LEU A 189 -15.27 20.29 7.01
C LEU A 189 -14.84 19.68 8.35
N LEU A 190 -15.62 19.85 9.43
CA LEU A 190 -15.36 19.17 10.71
C LEU A 190 -15.56 17.66 10.64
N THR A 191 -16.20 17.14 9.62
CA THR A 191 -16.36 15.70 9.40
C THR A 191 -15.39 15.15 8.37
N GLN A 192 -14.39 15.94 7.96
CA GLN A 192 -13.44 15.59 6.92
C GLN A 192 -11.99 15.70 7.44
N PRO A 193 -11.10 14.73 7.12
CA PRO A 193 -9.73 14.72 7.65
C PRO A 193 -8.86 15.89 7.18
N GLU A 194 -9.18 16.54 6.06
CA GLU A 194 -8.45 17.71 5.57
C GLU A 194 -8.53 18.92 6.49
N ILE A 195 -9.45 18.97 7.44
CA ILE A 195 -9.55 20.04 8.43
C ILE A 195 -8.23 20.26 9.19
N PHE A 196 -7.49 19.19 9.47
CA PHE A 196 -6.20 19.31 10.14
C PHE A 196 -5.14 19.99 9.27
N ILE A 197 -5.18 19.78 7.94
CA ILE A 197 -4.29 20.47 6.98
C ILE A 197 -4.65 21.95 6.90
N ILE A 198 -5.94 22.25 6.89
CA ILE A 198 -6.44 23.65 6.87
C ILE A 198 -5.95 24.38 8.12
N TRP A 199 -6.14 23.84 9.30
CA TRP A 199 -5.67 24.45 10.56
C TRP A 199 -4.15 24.58 10.63
N TYR A 200 -3.42 23.58 10.17
CA TYR A 200 -1.95 23.66 10.07
C TYR A 200 -1.54 24.79 9.12
N GLY A 201 -2.19 24.87 7.95
CA GLY A 201 -1.94 25.90 6.96
C GLY A 201 -2.26 27.30 7.48
N LEU A 202 -3.40 27.48 8.15
CA LEU A 202 -3.78 28.77 8.75
C LEU A 202 -2.77 29.24 9.81
N GLU A 203 -2.15 28.32 10.55
CA GLU A 203 -1.14 28.67 11.57
C GLU A 203 0.24 28.95 10.97
N LYS A 204 0.67 28.19 9.99
CA LYS A 204 2.04 28.22 9.45
C LYS A 204 2.16 29.00 8.14
N TYR A 205 1.15 28.92 7.30
CA TYR A 205 1.13 29.47 5.94
C TYR A 205 -0.19 30.16 5.64
N PRO A 206 -0.61 31.16 6.45
CA PRO A 206 -1.94 31.75 6.33
C PRO A 206 -2.23 32.27 4.92
N PHE A 207 -1.27 32.91 4.27
CA PHE A 207 -1.45 33.44 2.91
C PHE A 207 -1.65 32.34 1.87
N SER A 208 -1.00 31.20 2.03
CA SER A 208 -1.19 30.05 1.11
C SER A 208 -2.63 29.53 1.16
N ILE A 209 -3.29 29.59 2.32
CA ILE A 209 -4.70 29.23 2.45
C ILE A 209 -5.61 30.37 1.98
N THR A 210 -5.46 31.59 2.53
CA THR A 210 -6.42 32.67 2.30
C THR A 210 -6.44 33.17 0.86
N ASP A 211 -5.29 33.28 0.20
CA ASP A 211 -5.19 33.84 -1.14
C ASP A 211 -5.71 32.89 -2.24
N ASN A 212 -5.86 31.60 -1.92
CA ASN A 212 -6.27 30.58 -2.89
C ASN A 212 -7.64 29.96 -2.59
N TRP A 213 -8.21 30.23 -1.42
CA TRP A 213 -9.42 29.55 -0.94
C TRP A 213 -10.61 29.75 -1.86
N ASP A 214 -10.95 30.99 -2.17
CA ASP A 214 -12.18 31.41 -2.92
C ASP A 214 -12.23 30.86 -4.35
N SER A 215 -11.10 30.35 -4.85
CA SER A 215 -11.05 29.74 -6.17
C SER A 215 -11.66 28.34 -6.20
N PHE A 216 -11.81 27.68 -5.04
CA PHE A 216 -12.16 26.26 -4.95
C PHE A 216 -13.16 25.91 -3.86
N PHE A 217 -13.27 26.74 -2.81
CA PHE A 217 -14.14 26.55 -1.65
C PHE A 217 -15.02 27.79 -1.41
N ASP A 218 -16.02 27.65 -0.57
CA ASP A 218 -16.92 28.75 -0.20
C ASP A 218 -16.21 29.72 0.77
N GLU A 219 -16.35 31.04 0.51
CA GLU A 219 -15.79 32.09 1.37
C GLU A 219 -16.30 31.99 2.81
N ASP A 220 -17.58 31.69 2.99
CA ASP A 220 -18.21 31.57 4.31
C ASP A 220 -17.58 30.39 5.12
N GLU A 221 -17.16 29.33 4.45
CA GLU A 221 -16.49 28.20 5.11
C GLU A 221 -15.11 28.60 5.67
N LEU A 222 -14.34 29.43 4.97
CA LEU A 222 -13.04 29.90 5.45
C LEU A 222 -13.20 30.70 6.75
N GLU A 223 -14.14 31.64 6.78
CA GLU A 223 -14.40 32.45 7.97
C GLU A 223 -14.78 31.58 9.18
N ILE A 224 -15.63 30.58 8.97
CA ILE A 224 -16.04 29.63 9.99
C ILE A 224 -14.83 28.87 10.52
N VAL A 225 -14.01 28.29 9.63
CA VAL A 225 -12.86 27.46 10.03
C VAL A 225 -11.76 28.29 10.69
N GLN A 226 -11.55 29.55 10.24
CA GLN A 226 -10.65 30.50 10.92
C GLN A 226 -11.14 30.83 12.32
N ASN A 227 -12.42 31.17 12.49
CA ASN A 227 -13.00 31.47 13.78
C ASN A 227 -12.99 30.29 14.76
N LEU A 228 -13.02 29.06 14.27
CA LEU A 228 -12.86 27.85 15.09
C LEU A 228 -11.41 27.66 15.54
N TRP A 229 -10.45 28.07 14.70
CA TRP A 229 -9.02 27.84 15.01
C TRP A 229 -8.37 29.01 15.76
N CYS A 230 -8.75 30.25 15.51
CA CYS A 230 -8.20 31.45 16.18
C CYS A 230 -8.83 31.72 17.52
#